data_8ab049c5976c279437ab78db42a9e918
#
_entry.id   8ab049c5976c279437ab78db42a9e918
#
_cell.length_a   1.000
_cell.length_b   1.000
_cell.length_c   1.000
_cell.angle_alpha   90.00
_cell.angle_beta   90.00
_cell.angle_gamma   90.00
#
_symmetry.space_group_name_H-M   'P 1'
#
loop_
_entity.id
_entity.type
_entity.pdbx_description
1 polymer ?
#
loop_
_entity_poly.entity_id
_entity_poly.type
_entity_poly.pdbx_seq_one_letter_code
_entity_poly.pdbx_strand_id
1 'polypeptide(L)'
;MAYADLLSFRAGTMVLTTAIAACLLLFAPSLRAVAQPDCRTIDDFAKATVGELPPDWKLRSDSGKNVYRVAEEPSLKFLHADAKGVGVQAAKEYEWDLGAYPMLVWSWRPLEFPKGGDERESKTNDSALAVYMLVPYSRVRGPKAVKYVWSEKVPVGTRLDSNMGLTQVRVLRSGAPEKKGQWVEERVNVLDDYKKFFDVKETPKPAGIAVLTDSDDTKSSAQGDYANFRVCRQ
;
A
#
# COMPACT_ATOMS: atom_id res chain seq x y z
N MET A 1 4.26 98.90 -6.44
CA MET A 1 4.33 99.45 -5.11
C MET A 1 4.71 98.32 -4.19
N ALA A 2 5.99 98.29 -3.85
CA ALA A 2 6.65 98.81 -2.70
C ALA A 2 6.43 97.92 -1.48
N TYR A 3 7.35 97.40 -1.00
CA TYR A 3 8.39 97.47 0.03
C TYR A 3 8.41 96.21 0.86
N ALA A 4 9.42 95.55 1.02
CA ALA A 4 10.72 95.68 1.76
C ALA A 4 10.75 94.84 3.05
N ASP A 5 11.82 94.09 3.10
CA ASP A 5 12.71 93.74 4.22
C ASP A 5 12.18 93.24 5.59
N LEU A 6 12.71 92.13 6.05
CA LEU A 6 13.77 92.18 7.08
C LEU A 6 14.24 90.79 7.50
N LEU A 7 15.55 90.67 7.55
CA LEU A 7 16.37 89.57 8.09
C LEU A 7 16.02 89.19 9.54
N SER A 8 16.01 87.92 9.88
CA SER A 8 16.52 87.51 11.20
C SER A 8 17.12 86.08 11.15
N PHE A 9 18.38 86.06 11.45
CA PHE A 9 19.17 84.87 11.81
C PHE A 9 18.56 84.14 13.02
N ARG A 10 18.41 82.84 12.95
CA ARG A 10 18.47 82.05 14.17
C ARG A 10 19.18 80.72 13.91
N ALA A 11 19.98 80.41 14.89
CA ALA A 11 20.94 79.36 15.06
C ALA A 11 20.50 77.93 14.77
N GLY A 12 21.44 77.17 14.24
CA GLY A 12 21.29 75.75 14.01
C GLY A 12 21.21 74.91 15.28
N THR A 13 20.35 73.90 15.25
CA THR A 13 20.45 72.75 16.15
C THR A 13 20.62 71.50 15.30
N MET A 14 21.82 70.98 15.35
CA MET A 14 22.25 69.79 14.64
C MET A 14 21.67 68.58 15.45
N VAL A 15 20.58 67.96 14.97
CA VAL A 15 20.06 66.74 15.54
C VAL A 15 20.78 65.55 14.88
N LEU A 16 21.61 64.92 15.68
CA LEU A 16 22.33 63.69 15.30
C LEU A 16 21.34 62.51 15.39
N THR A 17 20.76 62.06 14.28
CA THR A 17 19.94 60.88 14.21
C THR A 17 20.84 59.65 14.10
N THR A 18 21.00 58.93 15.23
CA THR A 18 21.59 57.59 15.28
C THR A 18 20.60 56.59 14.67
N ALA A 19 20.88 56.10 13.49
CA ALA A 19 20.18 55.00 12.86
C ALA A 19 20.58 53.70 13.54
N ILE A 20 19.67 53.12 14.37
CA ILE A 20 19.80 51.79 14.90
C ILE A 20 19.38 50.82 13.79
N ALA A 21 20.35 50.18 13.14
CA ALA A 21 20.11 49.06 12.20
C ALA A 21 19.71 47.83 13.01
N ALA A 22 18.42 47.59 13.13
CA ALA A 22 17.88 46.32 13.68
C ALA A 22 18.12 45.19 12.69
N CYS A 23 19.12 44.35 12.96
CA CYS A 23 19.39 43.12 12.22
C CYS A 23 18.31 42.09 12.60
N LEU A 24 17.22 42.03 11.83
CA LEU A 24 16.22 40.95 11.92
C LEU A 24 16.82 39.68 11.34
N LEU A 25 17.38 38.84 12.21
CA LEU A 25 17.73 37.46 11.89
C LEU A 25 16.42 36.70 11.60
N LEU A 26 16.10 36.57 10.32
CA LEU A 26 15.04 35.66 9.84
C LEU A 26 15.46 34.24 10.12
N PHE A 27 14.99 33.67 11.24
CA PHE A 27 14.99 32.25 11.46
C PHE A 27 13.99 31.61 10.47
N ALA A 28 14.46 31.21 9.28
CA ALA A 28 13.70 30.37 8.38
C ALA A 28 13.62 28.98 9.04
N PRO A 29 12.43 28.43 9.31
CA PRO A 29 12.32 27.07 9.76
C PRO A 29 12.85 26.16 8.64
N SER A 30 13.95 25.44 8.92
CA SER A 30 14.45 24.41 8.03
C SER A 30 13.38 23.34 7.92
N LEU A 31 12.60 23.33 6.85
CA LEU A 31 11.76 22.20 6.46
C LEU A 31 12.70 21.01 6.22
N ARG A 32 12.85 20.16 7.23
CA ARG A 32 13.49 18.86 7.05
C ARG A 32 12.64 18.12 6.03
N ALA A 33 13.14 17.97 4.82
CA ALA A 33 12.58 17.04 3.85
C ALA A 33 12.56 15.67 4.54
N VAL A 34 11.36 15.13 4.80
CA VAL A 34 11.20 13.76 5.23
C VAL A 34 11.73 12.91 4.07
N ALA A 35 12.86 12.27 4.28
CA ALA A 35 13.44 11.38 3.28
C ALA A 35 12.36 10.34 2.93
N GLN A 36 12.00 10.26 1.66
CA GLN A 36 11.10 9.19 1.21
C GLN A 36 11.78 7.85 1.51
N PRO A 37 11.04 6.88 2.06
CA PRO A 37 11.63 5.59 2.36
C PRO A 37 12.21 4.97 1.10
N ASP A 38 13.44 4.44 1.18
CA ASP A 38 14.10 3.71 0.10
C ASP A 38 13.26 2.46 -0.21
N CYS A 39 12.60 2.47 -1.37
CA CYS A 39 11.70 1.42 -1.82
C CYS A 39 12.13 0.87 -3.17
N ARG A 40 11.91 -0.43 -3.37
CA ARG A 40 12.05 -1.12 -4.66
C ARG A 40 10.68 -1.53 -5.16
N THR A 41 10.35 -1.16 -6.40
CA THR A 41 9.09 -1.54 -7.03
C THR A 41 9.11 -3.03 -7.36
N ILE A 42 8.07 -3.75 -6.92
CA ILE A 42 7.78 -5.12 -7.38
C ILE A 42 6.98 -5.03 -8.67
N ASP A 43 5.87 -4.29 -8.66
CA ASP A 43 5.04 -4.01 -9.83
C ASP A 43 4.18 -2.77 -9.65
N ASP A 44 4.20 -1.90 -10.63
CA ASP A 44 3.33 -0.72 -10.76
C ASP A 44 2.41 -0.82 -12.01
N PHE A 45 2.49 -1.94 -12.72
CA PHE A 45 1.76 -2.25 -13.95
C PHE A 45 1.98 -1.26 -15.11
N ALA A 46 2.93 -0.32 -14.99
CA ALA A 46 3.15 0.74 -15.98
C ALA A 46 3.43 0.21 -17.40
N LYS A 47 4.12 -0.95 -17.49
CA LYS A 47 4.50 -1.58 -18.75
C LYS A 47 3.49 -2.61 -19.26
N ALA A 48 2.44 -2.92 -18.49
CA ALA A 48 1.47 -3.94 -18.84
C ALA A 48 0.42 -3.41 -19.84
N THR A 49 -0.17 -4.30 -20.63
CA THR A 49 -1.23 -4.00 -21.57
C THR A 49 -2.58 -3.99 -20.86
N VAL A 50 -3.35 -2.91 -21.07
CA VAL A 50 -4.72 -2.81 -20.54
C VAL A 50 -5.61 -3.90 -21.14
N GLY A 51 -6.41 -4.54 -20.31
CA GLY A 51 -7.31 -5.62 -20.70
C GLY A 51 -6.69 -7.03 -20.58
N GLU A 52 -5.38 -7.14 -20.38
CA GLU A 52 -4.66 -8.41 -20.29
C GLU A 52 -4.16 -8.69 -18.85
N LEU A 53 -3.85 -9.96 -18.56
CA LEU A 53 -3.07 -10.33 -17.38
C LEU A 53 -1.64 -9.80 -17.56
N PRO A 54 -1.02 -9.17 -16.54
CA PRO A 54 0.36 -8.71 -16.68
C PRO A 54 1.31 -9.87 -17.04
N PRO A 55 2.29 -9.71 -17.93
CA PRO A 55 3.07 -10.80 -18.51
C PRO A 55 3.87 -11.64 -17.51
N ASP A 56 4.28 -11.01 -16.40
CA ASP A 56 5.07 -11.69 -15.34
C ASP A 56 4.21 -12.27 -14.22
N TRP A 57 2.88 -12.20 -14.35
CA TRP A 57 1.95 -12.80 -13.41
C TRP A 57 1.45 -14.15 -13.91
N LYS A 58 1.40 -15.12 -13.01
CA LYS A 58 0.97 -16.47 -13.29
C LYS A 58 -0.25 -16.82 -12.47
N LEU A 59 -1.28 -17.36 -13.12
CA LEU A 59 -2.46 -17.90 -12.45
C LEU A 59 -2.17 -19.28 -11.88
N ARG A 60 -2.68 -19.58 -10.71
CA ARG A 60 -2.55 -20.91 -10.09
C ARG A 60 -3.31 -21.97 -10.86
N SER A 61 -4.37 -21.63 -11.58
CA SER A 61 -5.13 -22.50 -12.44
C SER A 61 -5.80 -21.73 -13.58
N ASP A 62 -6.18 -22.44 -14.64
CA ASP A 62 -6.85 -21.88 -15.82
C ASP A 62 -8.24 -21.30 -15.53
N SER A 63 -8.90 -21.71 -14.44
CA SER A 63 -10.18 -21.15 -14.03
C SER A 63 -10.11 -19.65 -13.67
N GLY A 64 -8.91 -19.12 -13.44
CA GLY A 64 -8.68 -17.70 -13.18
C GLY A 64 -8.49 -16.83 -14.40
N LYS A 65 -8.53 -17.37 -15.63
CA LYS A 65 -8.21 -16.62 -16.88
C LYS A 65 -8.99 -15.32 -17.08
N ASN A 66 -10.21 -15.25 -16.57
CA ASN A 66 -11.09 -14.09 -16.71
C ASN A 66 -11.20 -13.24 -15.43
N VAL A 67 -10.47 -13.63 -14.37
CA VAL A 67 -10.55 -12.93 -13.08
C VAL A 67 -9.72 -11.66 -13.10
N TYR A 68 -8.51 -11.72 -13.61
CA TYR A 68 -7.54 -10.63 -13.50
C TYR A 68 -7.22 -10.00 -14.85
N ARG A 69 -7.21 -8.67 -14.89
CA ARG A 69 -6.75 -7.87 -16.03
C ARG A 69 -6.18 -6.53 -15.57
N VAL A 70 -5.27 -5.99 -16.34
CA VAL A 70 -4.82 -4.60 -16.13
C VAL A 70 -5.94 -3.64 -16.52
N ALA A 71 -6.19 -2.67 -15.66
CA ALA A 71 -7.04 -1.52 -15.94
C ALA A 71 -6.26 -0.23 -15.68
N GLU A 72 -6.79 0.91 -16.10
CA GLU A 72 -6.13 2.20 -15.92
C GLU A 72 -7.08 3.32 -15.53
N GLU A 73 -6.55 4.27 -14.79
CA GLU A 73 -7.07 5.61 -14.51
C GLU A 73 -6.05 6.64 -15.03
N PRO A 74 -6.35 7.93 -15.13
CA PRO A 74 -5.47 8.92 -15.78
C PRO A 74 -4.01 8.92 -15.32
N SER A 75 -3.73 8.51 -14.08
CA SER A 75 -2.38 8.51 -13.49
C SER A 75 -1.94 7.17 -12.91
N LEU A 76 -2.71 6.09 -13.08
CA LEU A 76 -2.46 4.83 -12.41
C LEU A 76 -2.92 3.66 -13.26
N LYS A 77 -2.02 2.70 -13.54
CA LYS A 77 -2.39 1.35 -13.97
C LYS A 77 -2.47 0.44 -12.76
N PHE A 78 -3.40 -0.50 -12.77
CA PHE A 78 -3.66 -1.39 -11.65
C PHE A 78 -4.18 -2.75 -12.14
N LEU A 79 -4.08 -3.74 -11.28
CA LEU A 79 -4.66 -5.06 -11.52
C LEU A 79 -6.10 -5.06 -11.00
N HIS A 80 -7.07 -5.14 -11.90
CA HIS A 80 -8.48 -5.33 -11.60
C HIS A 80 -8.79 -6.82 -11.46
N ALA A 81 -9.57 -7.18 -10.45
CA ALA A 81 -10.06 -8.53 -10.20
C ALA A 81 -11.59 -8.57 -10.17
N ASP A 82 -12.19 -9.53 -10.90
CA ASP A 82 -13.64 -9.78 -10.96
C ASP A 82 -13.88 -11.28 -10.86
N ALA A 83 -14.11 -11.78 -9.64
CA ALA A 83 -14.34 -13.18 -9.34
C ALA A 83 -15.83 -13.46 -9.24
N LYS A 84 -16.32 -14.49 -9.96
CA LYS A 84 -17.73 -14.94 -9.97
C LYS A 84 -17.80 -16.42 -9.70
N GLY A 85 -18.02 -16.80 -8.43
CA GLY A 85 -18.04 -18.18 -7.97
C GLY A 85 -16.70 -18.89 -8.17
N VAL A 86 -15.59 -18.16 -8.12
CA VAL A 86 -14.23 -18.66 -8.36
C VAL A 86 -13.23 -18.00 -7.42
N GLY A 87 -12.21 -18.77 -6.99
CA GLY A 87 -11.10 -18.31 -6.19
C GLY A 87 -9.77 -18.80 -6.76
N VAL A 88 -9.04 -17.92 -7.47
CA VAL A 88 -7.75 -18.27 -8.09
C VAL A 88 -6.73 -17.21 -7.82
N GLN A 89 -5.59 -17.61 -7.26
CA GLN A 89 -4.46 -16.72 -7.05
C GLN A 89 -3.80 -16.33 -8.37
N ALA A 90 -3.42 -15.06 -8.47
CA ALA A 90 -2.42 -14.58 -9.41
C ALA A 90 -1.13 -14.26 -8.64
N ALA A 91 0.01 -14.76 -9.08
CA ALA A 91 1.29 -14.64 -8.40
C ALA A 91 2.36 -14.06 -9.32
N LYS A 92 3.25 -13.24 -8.74
CA LYS A 92 4.45 -12.69 -9.39
C LYS A 92 5.68 -13.16 -8.64
N GLU A 93 6.61 -13.77 -9.36
CA GLU A 93 7.94 -14.11 -8.84
C GLU A 93 8.75 -12.83 -8.65
N TYR A 94 9.27 -12.65 -7.45
CA TYR A 94 10.14 -11.54 -7.10
C TYR A 94 10.92 -11.89 -5.83
N GLU A 95 12.21 -12.07 -5.96
CA GLU A 95 13.09 -12.32 -4.81
C GLU A 95 13.65 -11.00 -4.30
N TRP A 96 13.70 -10.84 -2.97
CA TRP A 96 14.34 -9.68 -2.35
C TRP A 96 14.98 -10.03 -1.01
N ASP A 97 15.92 -9.18 -0.59
CA ASP A 97 16.48 -9.24 0.76
C ASP A 97 15.47 -8.71 1.77
N LEU A 98 14.74 -9.64 2.41
CA LEU A 98 13.71 -9.32 3.39
C LEU A 98 14.29 -8.69 4.67
N GLY A 99 15.57 -8.95 4.99
CA GLY A 99 16.26 -8.32 6.10
C GLY A 99 16.51 -6.83 5.85
N ALA A 100 16.88 -6.47 4.63
CA ALA A 100 17.14 -5.09 4.23
C ALA A 100 15.84 -4.32 3.89
N TYR A 101 14.82 -5.01 3.35
CA TYR A 101 13.53 -4.43 2.94
C TYR A 101 12.37 -5.17 3.60
N PRO A 102 12.15 -4.99 4.91
CA PRO A 102 11.15 -5.74 5.66
C PRO A 102 9.71 -5.27 5.45
N MET A 103 9.54 -4.08 4.86
CA MET A 103 8.21 -3.51 4.66
C MET A 103 7.66 -3.90 3.30
N LEU A 104 6.49 -4.57 3.28
CA LEU A 104 5.69 -4.76 2.08
C LEU A 104 4.65 -3.64 2.02
N VAL A 105 4.56 -2.98 0.86
CA VAL A 105 3.69 -1.83 0.62
C VAL A 105 2.90 -2.05 -0.66
N TRP A 106 1.59 -1.78 -0.64
CA TRP A 106 0.72 -1.84 -1.81
C TRP A 106 -0.48 -0.91 -1.63
N SER A 107 -1.19 -0.65 -2.71
CA SER A 107 -2.49 0.01 -2.67
C SER A 107 -3.58 -0.97 -3.11
N TRP A 108 -4.74 -0.91 -2.49
CA TRP A 108 -5.89 -1.70 -2.85
C TRP A 108 -7.20 -0.95 -2.60
N ARG A 109 -8.29 -1.43 -3.24
CA ARG A 109 -9.65 -0.96 -2.97
C ARG A 109 -10.68 -2.06 -3.27
N PRO A 110 -11.57 -2.37 -2.34
CA PRO A 110 -12.68 -3.28 -2.60
C PRO A 110 -13.76 -2.53 -3.39
N LEU A 111 -14.34 -3.21 -4.36
CA LEU A 111 -15.47 -2.73 -5.14
C LEU A 111 -16.75 -3.49 -4.82
N GLU A 112 -16.62 -4.82 -4.58
CA GLU A 112 -17.69 -5.71 -4.18
C GLU A 112 -17.15 -6.77 -3.22
N PHE A 113 -17.82 -6.96 -2.08
CA PHE A 113 -17.50 -8.04 -1.14
C PHE A 113 -18.26 -9.31 -1.48
N PRO A 114 -17.66 -10.50 -1.27
CA PRO A 114 -18.35 -11.77 -1.43
C PRO A 114 -19.48 -11.85 -0.39
N LYS A 115 -20.71 -12.05 -0.84
CA LYS A 115 -21.89 -12.00 0.02
C LYS A 115 -21.84 -13.08 1.11
N GLY A 116 -21.69 -12.64 2.36
CA GLY A 116 -21.59 -13.52 3.51
C GLY A 116 -20.20 -14.10 3.75
N GLY A 117 -19.18 -13.58 3.10
CA GLY A 117 -17.78 -13.96 3.30
C GLY A 117 -17.37 -13.88 4.78
N ASP A 118 -16.70 -14.91 5.26
CA ASP A 118 -16.18 -14.99 6.62
C ASP A 118 -14.98 -15.94 6.64
N GLU A 119 -13.81 -15.38 6.72
CA GLU A 119 -12.56 -16.13 6.67
C GLU A 119 -12.33 -17.06 7.87
N ARG A 120 -13.16 -16.99 8.91
CA ARG A 120 -13.14 -17.89 10.07
C ARG A 120 -13.81 -19.24 9.80
N GLU A 121 -14.66 -19.28 8.79
CA GLU A 121 -15.50 -20.42 8.48
C GLU A 121 -15.14 -21.01 7.11
N SER A 122 -14.75 -22.28 7.07
CA SER A 122 -14.27 -22.92 5.83
C SER A 122 -15.26 -22.92 4.66
N LYS A 123 -16.57 -22.82 4.95
CA LYS A 123 -17.63 -22.79 3.92
C LYS A 123 -17.92 -21.42 3.35
N THR A 124 -17.33 -20.38 3.92
CA THR A 124 -17.52 -18.98 3.54
C THR A 124 -16.20 -18.22 3.55
N ASN A 125 -15.07 -18.95 3.39
CA ASN A 125 -13.71 -18.39 3.48
C ASN A 125 -13.33 -17.59 2.21
N ASP A 126 -14.17 -16.63 1.85
CA ASP A 126 -13.97 -15.74 0.71
C ASP A 126 -13.54 -14.35 1.18
N SER A 127 -12.71 -13.71 0.39
CA SER A 127 -12.21 -12.36 0.65
C SER A 127 -12.26 -11.52 -0.62
N ALA A 128 -12.75 -10.29 -0.52
CA ALA A 128 -12.72 -9.36 -1.66
C ALA A 128 -11.29 -9.08 -2.13
N LEU A 129 -10.37 -8.93 -1.18
CA LEU A 129 -8.98 -8.62 -1.45
C LEU A 129 -8.05 -9.38 -0.49
N ALA A 130 -7.08 -10.06 -1.05
CA ALA A 130 -5.97 -10.63 -0.30
C ALA A 130 -4.63 -10.43 -1.01
N VAL A 131 -3.59 -10.13 -0.23
CA VAL A 131 -2.19 -10.00 -0.68
C VAL A 131 -1.32 -10.96 0.12
N TYR A 132 -0.42 -11.65 -0.55
CA TYR A 132 0.44 -12.66 0.06
C TYR A 132 1.92 -12.31 -0.16
N MET A 133 2.75 -12.57 0.85
CA MET A 133 4.16 -12.87 0.67
C MET A 133 4.36 -14.38 0.66
N LEU A 134 5.04 -14.90 -0.37
CA LEU A 134 5.29 -16.32 -0.57
C LEU A 134 6.73 -16.67 -0.20
N VAL A 135 6.92 -17.73 0.59
CA VAL A 135 8.22 -18.25 0.99
C VAL A 135 8.30 -19.72 0.59
N PRO A 136 9.33 -20.14 -0.20
CA PRO A 136 9.51 -21.55 -0.55
C PRO A 136 9.59 -22.42 0.71
N TYR A 137 8.87 -23.54 0.70
CA TYR A 137 8.89 -24.48 1.84
C TYR A 137 8.96 -25.92 1.41
N SER A 138 8.00 -26.40 0.62
CA SER A 138 7.95 -27.80 0.20
C SER A 138 7.43 -27.94 -1.22
N ARG A 139 8.07 -28.82 -2.01
CA ARG A 139 7.60 -29.14 -3.37
C ARG A 139 6.25 -29.86 -3.39
N VAL A 140 5.92 -30.58 -2.31
CA VAL A 140 4.68 -31.37 -2.19
C VAL A 140 3.58 -30.57 -1.49
N ARG A 141 3.92 -29.89 -0.39
CA ARG A 141 2.95 -29.14 0.43
C ARG A 141 2.72 -27.71 -0.02
N GLY A 142 3.62 -27.17 -0.86
CA GLY A 142 3.59 -25.79 -1.34
C GLY A 142 4.38 -24.82 -0.44
N PRO A 143 4.28 -23.50 -0.72
CA PRO A 143 4.97 -22.47 0.02
C PRO A 143 4.32 -22.22 1.40
N LYS A 144 5.10 -21.65 2.31
CA LYS A 144 4.56 -20.89 3.44
C LYS A 144 4.16 -19.49 2.96
N ALA A 145 3.13 -18.92 3.56
CA ALA A 145 2.66 -17.57 3.19
C ALA A 145 2.17 -16.77 4.40
N VAL A 146 2.42 -15.46 4.38
CA VAL A 146 1.65 -14.50 5.17
C VAL A 146 0.62 -13.89 4.23
N LYS A 147 -0.66 -13.99 4.60
CA LYS A 147 -1.83 -13.49 3.85
C LYS A 147 -2.41 -12.29 4.58
N TYR A 148 -2.53 -11.17 3.93
CA TYR A 148 -3.25 -9.99 4.41
C TYR A 148 -4.57 -9.89 3.70
N VAL A 149 -5.66 -9.65 4.44
CA VAL A 149 -7.00 -9.60 3.85
C VAL A 149 -7.72 -8.30 4.19
N TRP A 150 -8.57 -7.87 3.25
CA TRP A 150 -9.65 -6.94 3.50
C TRP A 150 -10.93 -7.76 3.55
N SER A 151 -11.43 -7.99 4.76
CA SER A 151 -12.61 -8.84 5.01
C SER A 151 -13.90 -8.04 4.91
N GLU A 152 -15.02 -8.70 4.61
CA GLU A 152 -16.35 -8.11 4.72
C GLU A 152 -16.71 -7.78 6.19
N LYS A 153 -16.42 -8.68 7.13
CA LYS A 153 -16.94 -8.57 8.51
C LYS A 153 -15.98 -9.05 9.61
N VAL A 154 -14.91 -9.79 9.27
CA VAL A 154 -13.99 -10.26 10.30
C VAL A 154 -13.20 -9.08 10.87
N PRO A 155 -13.14 -8.91 12.21
CA PRO A 155 -12.51 -7.75 12.83
C PRO A 155 -11.04 -7.57 12.45
N VAL A 156 -10.63 -6.31 12.29
CA VAL A 156 -9.22 -5.93 12.07
C VAL A 156 -8.33 -6.49 13.18
N GLY A 157 -7.15 -7.00 12.81
CA GLY A 157 -6.19 -7.61 13.72
C GLY A 157 -6.42 -9.10 13.98
N THR A 158 -7.56 -9.66 13.54
CA THR A 158 -7.80 -11.11 13.65
C THR A 158 -6.72 -11.88 12.90
N ARG A 159 -6.24 -12.95 13.54
CA ARG A 159 -5.28 -13.91 12.98
C ARG A 159 -5.95 -15.27 12.81
N LEU A 160 -5.72 -15.90 11.66
CA LEU A 160 -6.27 -17.20 11.32
C LEU A 160 -5.18 -18.08 10.68
N ASP A 161 -5.35 -19.38 10.84
CA ASP A 161 -4.55 -20.38 10.14
C ASP A 161 -5.31 -20.88 8.91
N SER A 162 -4.62 -21.07 7.81
CA SER A 162 -5.16 -21.69 6.60
C SER A 162 -4.15 -22.66 6.00
N ASN A 163 -4.61 -23.52 5.10
CA ASN A 163 -3.77 -24.48 4.40
C ASN A 163 -2.88 -25.30 5.36
N MET A 164 -3.50 -25.88 6.41
CA MET A 164 -2.81 -26.70 7.42
C MET A 164 -1.62 -25.98 8.08
N GLY A 165 -1.78 -24.70 8.42
CA GLY A 165 -0.76 -23.85 9.06
C GLY A 165 0.32 -23.31 8.12
N LEU A 166 0.26 -23.63 6.82
CA LEU A 166 1.23 -23.09 5.84
C LEU A 166 0.92 -21.64 5.46
N THR A 167 -0.32 -21.19 5.64
CA THR A 167 -0.73 -19.82 5.39
C THR A 167 -1.22 -19.19 6.69
N GLN A 168 -0.55 -18.14 7.11
CA GLN A 168 -0.94 -17.33 8.26
C GLN A 168 -1.67 -16.08 7.77
N VAL A 169 -2.91 -15.91 8.20
CA VAL A 169 -3.79 -14.83 7.75
C VAL A 169 -3.84 -13.73 8.80
N ARG A 170 -3.79 -12.47 8.35
CA ARG A 170 -4.02 -11.28 9.18
C ARG A 170 -5.05 -10.37 8.50
N VAL A 171 -6.11 -10.04 9.20
CA VAL A 171 -7.10 -9.06 8.74
C VAL A 171 -6.54 -7.67 8.96
N LEU A 172 -6.32 -6.91 7.88
CA LEU A 172 -5.87 -5.52 7.93
C LEU A 172 -7.04 -4.54 7.88
N ARG A 173 -8.08 -4.87 7.14
CA ARG A 173 -9.27 -4.04 6.96
C ARG A 173 -10.53 -4.89 7.09
N SER A 174 -11.63 -4.26 7.53
CA SER A 174 -12.93 -4.90 7.67
C SER A 174 -14.05 -3.96 7.26
N GLY A 175 -15.02 -4.48 6.50
CA GLY A 175 -16.18 -3.72 6.04
C GLY A 175 -15.89 -2.78 4.87
N ALA A 176 -16.94 -2.09 4.44
CA ALA A 176 -16.85 -1.15 3.33
C ALA A 176 -15.96 0.06 3.68
N PRO A 177 -15.16 0.60 2.72
CA PRO A 177 -14.44 1.84 2.94
C PRO A 177 -15.41 3.02 3.07
N GLU A 178 -14.96 4.10 3.72
CA GLU A 178 -15.78 5.33 3.90
C GLU A 178 -16.30 5.88 2.57
N LYS A 179 -15.50 5.79 1.53
CA LYS A 179 -15.90 6.16 0.16
C LYS A 179 -15.70 4.98 -0.76
N LYS A 180 -16.76 4.58 -1.46
CA LYS A 180 -16.68 3.52 -2.47
C LYS A 180 -15.61 3.83 -3.52
N GLY A 181 -14.75 2.84 -3.80
CA GLY A 181 -13.68 2.98 -4.78
C GLY A 181 -12.47 3.80 -4.30
N GLN A 182 -12.39 4.14 -3.02
CA GLN A 182 -11.23 4.82 -2.45
C GLN A 182 -10.04 3.88 -2.37
N TRP A 183 -8.90 4.30 -2.95
CA TRP A 183 -7.63 3.63 -2.77
C TRP A 183 -7.12 3.78 -1.34
N VAL A 184 -6.63 2.68 -0.79
CA VAL A 184 -5.96 2.63 0.52
C VAL A 184 -4.59 2.04 0.33
N GLU A 185 -3.57 2.71 0.83
CA GLU A 185 -2.21 2.18 0.88
C GLU A 185 -2.01 1.45 2.20
N GLU A 186 -1.45 0.24 2.11
CA GLU A 186 -0.98 -0.53 3.26
C GLU A 186 0.54 -0.53 3.32
N ARG A 187 1.05 -0.53 4.54
CA ARG A 187 2.46 -0.68 4.84
C ARG A 187 2.61 -1.60 6.06
N VAL A 188 3.13 -2.79 5.86
CA VAL A 188 3.28 -3.80 6.90
C VAL A 188 4.73 -4.25 7.03
N ASN A 189 5.19 -4.50 8.26
CA ASN A 189 6.47 -5.19 8.46
C ASN A 189 6.24 -6.69 8.31
N VAL A 190 6.37 -7.18 7.08
CA VAL A 190 6.07 -8.58 6.74
C VAL A 190 7.11 -9.55 7.29
N LEU A 191 8.34 -9.08 7.60
CA LEU A 191 9.36 -9.88 8.27
C LEU A 191 8.95 -10.17 9.72
N ASP A 192 8.51 -9.15 10.45
CA ASP A 192 8.08 -9.31 11.85
C ASP A 192 6.82 -10.19 11.92
N ASP A 193 5.85 -9.98 11.02
CA ASP A 193 4.66 -10.82 10.93
C ASP A 193 5.04 -12.28 10.64
N TYR A 194 5.94 -12.54 9.68
CA TYR A 194 6.38 -13.89 9.35
C TYR A 194 7.04 -14.58 10.56
N LYS A 195 8.01 -13.91 11.20
CA LYS A 195 8.70 -14.45 12.39
C LYS A 195 7.74 -14.76 13.52
N LYS A 196 6.83 -13.83 13.81
CA LYS A 196 5.83 -13.96 14.86
C LYS A 196 4.80 -15.06 14.57
N PHE A 197 4.36 -15.20 13.31
CA PHE A 197 3.28 -16.09 12.96
C PHE A 197 3.74 -17.55 12.82
N PHE A 198 4.96 -17.75 12.35
CA PHE A 198 5.54 -19.08 12.21
C PHE A 198 6.45 -19.49 13.39
N ASP A 199 6.57 -18.62 14.40
CA ASP A 199 7.45 -18.81 15.57
C ASP A 199 8.89 -19.18 15.18
N VAL A 200 9.49 -18.37 14.29
CA VAL A 200 10.85 -18.56 13.77
C VAL A 200 11.70 -17.32 13.98
N LYS A 201 13.01 -17.51 14.14
CA LYS A 201 13.98 -16.41 14.31
C LYS A 201 14.66 -16.04 13.00
N GLU A 202 14.79 -16.99 12.10
CA GLU A 202 15.48 -16.85 10.83
C GLU A 202 14.71 -15.92 9.90
N THR A 203 15.45 -15.16 9.10
CA THR A 203 14.88 -14.36 8.02
C THR A 203 14.69 -15.23 6.79
N PRO A 204 13.45 -15.46 6.31
CA PRO A 204 13.23 -16.28 5.14
C PRO A 204 13.63 -15.53 3.86
N LYS A 205 13.78 -16.28 2.76
CA LYS A 205 13.94 -15.74 1.41
C LYS A 205 12.58 -15.77 0.71
N PRO A 206 11.94 -14.63 0.46
CA PRO A 206 10.69 -14.59 -0.30
C PRO A 206 10.93 -14.99 -1.74
N ALA A 207 9.96 -15.71 -2.34
CA ALA A 207 9.95 -16.03 -3.78
C ALA A 207 9.06 -15.08 -4.59
N GLY A 208 8.22 -14.31 -3.93
CA GLY A 208 7.33 -13.38 -4.60
C GLY A 208 6.11 -13.00 -3.78
N ILE A 209 5.17 -12.39 -4.48
CA ILE A 209 3.87 -12.00 -3.96
C ILE A 209 2.75 -12.71 -4.71
N ALA A 210 1.56 -12.78 -4.12
CA ALA A 210 0.34 -13.16 -4.82
C ALA A 210 -0.83 -12.29 -4.37
N VAL A 211 -1.87 -12.27 -5.19
CA VAL A 211 -3.17 -11.70 -4.86
C VAL A 211 -4.27 -12.73 -5.01
N LEU A 212 -5.36 -12.56 -4.27
CA LEU A 212 -6.56 -13.38 -4.37
C LEU A 212 -7.79 -12.51 -4.16
N THR A 213 -8.70 -12.56 -5.12
CA THR A 213 -10.09 -12.12 -4.99
C THR A 213 -10.93 -13.37 -5.12
N ASP A 214 -11.74 -13.63 -4.11
CA ASP A 214 -12.30 -14.97 -3.85
C ASP A 214 -13.81 -14.91 -3.58
N SER A 215 -14.58 -15.82 -4.21
CA SER A 215 -16.04 -15.92 -4.08
C SER A 215 -16.57 -17.33 -4.33
N ASP A 216 -15.70 -18.36 -4.25
CA ASP A 216 -16.06 -19.72 -4.63
C ASP A 216 -16.75 -20.49 -3.52
N ASP A 217 -16.46 -20.22 -2.26
CA ASP A 217 -17.12 -20.85 -1.11
C ASP A 217 -18.55 -20.33 -0.95
N THR A 218 -18.77 -19.04 -1.03
CA THR A 218 -20.08 -18.38 -0.93
C THR A 218 -20.92 -18.48 -2.21
N LYS A 219 -20.34 -18.92 -3.34
CA LYS A 219 -20.99 -18.94 -4.66
C LYS A 219 -21.54 -17.59 -5.09
N SER A 220 -20.83 -16.53 -4.73
CA SER A 220 -21.22 -15.14 -4.97
C SER A 220 -20.30 -14.43 -5.97
N SER A 221 -20.14 -13.14 -5.88
CA SER A 221 -19.14 -12.35 -6.62
C SER A 221 -18.31 -11.48 -5.68
N ALA A 222 -17.08 -11.22 -6.08
CA ALA A 222 -16.17 -10.33 -5.40
C ALA A 222 -15.38 -9.53 -6.42
N GLN A 223 -15.19 -8.22 -6.18
CA GLN A 223 -14.41 -7.36 -7.04
C GLN A 223 -13.51 -6.44 -6.25
N GLY A 224 -12.34 -6.15 -6.80
CA GLY A 224 -11.42 -5.17 -6.25
C GLY A 224 -10.19 -4.96 -7.11
N ASP A 225 -9.39 -3.99 -6.69
CA ASP A 225 -8.24 -3.53 -7.44
C ASP A 225 -6.98 -3.54 -6.55
N TYR A 226 -5.82 -3.78 -7.19
CA TYR A 226 -4.52 -3.82 -6.57
C TYR A 226 -3.52 -2.98 -7.37
N ALA A 227 -2.67 -2.19 -6.68
CA ALA A 227 -1.69 -1.34 -7.33
C ALA A 227 -0.42 -1.14 -6.47
N ASN A 228 0.63 -0.62 -7.10
CA ASN A 228 1.80 -0.05 -6.44
C ASN A 228 2.52 -1.00 -5.47
N PHE A 229 2.74 -2.25 -5.87
CA PHE A 229 3.49 -3.21 -5.05
C PHE A 229 4.96 -2.83 -4.96
N ARG A 230 5.46 -2.67 -3.73
CA ARG A 230 6.86 -2.35 -3.46
C ARG A 230 7.33 -2.91 -2.13
N VAL A 231 8.64 -3.07 -1.99
CA VAL A 231 9.30 -3.38 -0.72
C VAL A 231 10.16 -2.20 -0.31
N CYS A 232 10.14 -1.87 0.96
CA CYS A 232 10.80 -0.68 1.48
C CYS A 232 11.66 -1.01 2.68
N ARG A 233 12.69 -0.19 2.91
CA ARG A 233 13.37 -0.13 4.21
C ARG A 233 12.39 0.38 5.28
N GLN A 234 12.72 0.10 6.53
CA GLN A 234 11.93 0.56 7.67
C GLN A 234 12.07 2.08 7.87
#